data_a3131c5d72d93bb91c0f0bc42ec0727a
#
_entry.id   a3131c5d72d93bb91c0f0bc42ec0727a
#
_cell.length_a   1.000
_cell.length_b   1.000
_cell.length_c   1.000
_cell.angle_alpha   90.00
_cell.angle_beta   90.00
_cell.angle_gamma   90.00
#
_symmetry.space_group_name_H-M   'P 1'
#
loop_
_entity.id
_entity.type
_entity.pdbx_description
1 polymer ?
#
loop_
_entity_poly.entity_id
_entity_poly.type
_entity_poly.pdbx_seq_one_letter_code
_entity_poly.pdbx_strand_id
1 'polypeptide(L)'
;QFTVTSSDYQLTSEYTVLLPELQEEPETSHKVVIGYLPAHDFDFDAQFDNIHWEYLTHINVSFAHVKSDGTLNTDKVPENKLRQIRTKAKEHGVKVLISLNKNSNGEFAAAIDNAETRSALVSNIVNFTQANQLDGFDIDYEDYNHWNTNSLVAFAEALHEAKSADMLMTCAVICWKDYTTKWQEYFDYINIMSYDRVMGNSSTPGQHASYNDFVNDMNYWITKFQAPKSKIVGGLPFYGYSWDNDVNKDEVGAIRFNGILTHFGKTYDIKEIADADQFGKTYYNGRPTIRKKCQYVMDNDFGGVMIWQLFQDAYQEELKLIKVVGEVIMQE
;
A
#
# COMPACT_ATOMS: atom_id res chain seq x y z
N GLN A 1 -19.50 41.63 0.12
CA GLN A 1 -20.23 42.91 0.18
C GLN A 1 -19.23 44.02 -0.09
N PHE A 2 -19.54 44.97 -0.99
CA PHE A 2 -18.71 46.11 -1.25
C PHE A 2 -19.57 47.36 -1.44
N THR A 3 -19.01 48.50 -1.13
CA THR A 3 -19.68 49.81 -1.24
C THR A 3 -19.10 50.58 -2.42
N VAL A 4 -19.94 51.12 -3.28
CA VAL A 4 -19.54 52.01 -4.35
C VAL A 4 -20.09 53.39 -4.02
N THR A 5 -19.21 54.38 -4.01
CA THR A 5 -19.56 55.80 -3.74
C THR A 5 -19.29 56.62 -4.99
N SER A 6 -20.18 57.55 -5.33
CA SER A 6 -19.98 58.47 -6.45
C SER A 6 -18.76 59.35 -6.21
N SER A 7 -18.15 59.89 -7.28
CA SER A 7 -16.94 60.71 -7.21
C SER A 7 -17.13 62.06 -6.45
N ASP A 8 -18.35 62.48 -6.27
CA ASP A 8 -18.73 63.67 -5.52
C ASP A 8 -19.20 63.37 -4.08
N TYR A 9 -19.15 62.11 -3.66
CA TYR A 9 -19.58 61.60 -2.35
C TYR A 9 -21.06 61.83 -2.00
N GLN A 10 -21.89 62.19 -2.99
CA GLN A 10 -23.31 62.48 -2.77
C GLN A 10 -24.22 61.24 -2.81
N LEU A 11 -23.77 60.16 -3.45
CA LEU A 11 -24.51 58.91 -3.59
C LEU A 11 -23.64 57.74 -3.19
N THR A 12 -24.16 56.90 -2.28
CA THR A 12 -23.56 55.67 -1.86
C THR A 12 -24.56 54.53 -2.10
N SER A 13 -24.14 53.49 -2.80
CA SER A 13 -24.96 52.30 -3.01
C SER A 13 -24.19 51.06 -2.53
N GLU A 14 -24.88 50.22 -1.75
CA GLU A 14 -24.36 48.93 -1.34
C GLU A 14 -24.80 47.84 -2.35
N TYR A 15 -23.84 47.09 -2.78
CA TYR A 15 -24.08 45.95 -3.66
C TYR A 15 -23.68 44.66 -2.95
N THR A 16 -24.60 43.72 -2.90
CA THR A 16 -24.28 42.33 -2.54
C THR A 16 -24.13 41.55 -3.82
N VAL A 17 -22.91 41.14 -4.13
CA VAL A 17 -22.66 40.15 -5.20
C VAL A 17 -22.87 38.77 -4.57
N LEU A 18 -23.97 38.10 -4.90
CA LEU A 18 -24.12 36.69 -4.69
C LEU A 18 -23.28 36.02 -5.77
N LEU A 19 -22.06 35.60 -5.43
CA LEU A 19 -21.38 34.59 -6.23
C LEU A 19 -22.27 33.34 -6.15
N PRO A 20 -22.58 32.69 -7.29
CA PRO A 20 -23.13 31.35 -7.19
C PRO A 20 -22.19 30.55 -6.31
N GLU A 21 -22.73 29.82 -5.30
CA GLU A 21 -21.95 28.77 -4.67
C GLU A 21 -21.31 27.98 -5.81
N LEU A 22 -19.98 28.02 -5.87
CA LEU A 22 -19.27 27.02 -6.66
C LEU A 22 -19.77 25.72 -6.04
N GLN A 23 -20.66 25.02 -6.74
CA GLN A 23 -20.81 23.61 -6.53
C GLN A 23 -19.40 23.09 -6.77
N GLU A 24 -18.67 22.79 -5.68
CA GLU A 24 -17.52 21.92 -5.79
C GLU A 24 -18.08 20.71 -6.54
N GLU A 25 -17.70 20.57 -7.80
CA GLU A 25 -17.88 19.31 -8.50
C GLU A 25 -17.32 18.29 -7.51
N PRO A 26 -18.05 17.20 -7.17
CA PRO A 26 -17.53 16.22 -6.25
C PRO A 26 -16.15 15.88 -6.82
N GLU A 27 -15.08 16.18 -6.04
CA GLU A 27 -13.74 15.74 -6.38
C GLU A 27 -13.93 14.27 -6.72
N THR A 28 -13.78 13.93 -7.99
CA THR A 28 -13.72 12.53 -8.39
C THR A 28 -12.53 12.00 -7.63
N SER A 29 -12.79 11.35 -6.49
CA SER A 29 -11.74 10.87 -5.63
C SER A 29 -11.02 9.79 -6.41
N HIS A 30 -9.92 10.19 -7.08
CA HIS A 30 -9.11 9.27 -7.84
C HIS A 30 -8.66 8.17 -6.89
N LYS A 31 -9.07 6.95 -7.18
CA LYS A 31 -8.68 5.79 -6.39
C LYS A 31 -7.17 5.62 -6.48
N VAL A 32 -6.54 5.22 -5.38
CA VAL A 32 -5.10 4.97 -5.40
C VAL A 32 -4.78 3.54 -5.80
N VAL A 33 -3.67 3.38 -6.49
CA VAL A 33 -3.01 2.10 -6.73
C VAL A 33 -1.60 2.19 -6.15
N ILE A 34 -1.39 1.52 -5.02
CA ILE A 34 -0.13 1.55 -4.26
C ILE A 34 0.63 0.27 -4.54
N GLY A 35 1.83 0.35 -5.12
CA GLY A 35 2.68 -0.80 -5.38
C GLY A 35 3.83 -0.90 -4.37
N TYR A 36 3.99 -2.04 -3.69
CA TYR A 36 5.22 -2.30 -2.95
C TYR A 36 6.33 -2.71 -3.90
N LEU A 37 7.49 -2.07 -3.75
CA LEU A 37 8.66 -2.26 -4.61
C LEU A 37 9.90 -2.55 -3.77
N PRO A 38 10.29 -3.83 -3.60
CA PRO A 38 11.52 -4.20 -2.91
C PRO A 38 12.77 -3.77 -3.70
N ALA A 39 13.47 -2.74 -3.24
CA ALA A 39 14.64 -2.20 -3.93
C ALA A 39 15.84 -3.17 -3.99
N HIS A 40 15.84 -4.21 -3.15
CA HIS A 40 16.86 -5.25 -3.09
C HIS A 40 16.47 -6.55 -3.80
N ASP A 41 15.31 -6.59 -4.46
CA ASP A 41 14.86 -7.79 -5.16
C ASP A 41 15.86 -8.22 -6.23
N PHE A 42 16.08 -9.53 -6.36
CA PHE A 42 17.03 -10.08 -7.33
C PHE A 42 16.58 -9.83 -8.79
N ASP A 43 15.29 -9.63 -9.02
CA ASP A 43 14.73 -9.30 -10.32
C ASP A 43 14.71 -7.79 -10.61
N PHE A 44 15.18 -6.94 -9.69
CA PHE A 44 15.05 -5.49 -9.83
C PHE A 44 15.57 -4.99 -11.19
N ASP A 45 16.80 -5.32 -11.54
CA ASP A 45 17.43 -4.80 -12.77
C ASP A 45 16.78 -5.37 -14.04
N ALA A 46 16.19 -6.57 -13.97
CA ALA A 46 15.53 -7.21 -15.11
C ALA A 46 14.08 -6.74 -15.29
N GLN A 47 13.40 -6.34 -14.21
CA GLN A 47 11.96 -6.04 -14.22
C GLN A 47 11.62 -4.56 -14.06
N PHE A 48 12.57 -3.73 -13.63
CA PHE A 48 12.29 -2.33 -13.32
C PHE A 48 11.71 -1.55 -14.51
N ASP A 49 12.25 -1.76 -15.70
CA ASP A 49 11.78 -1.10 -16.93
C ASP A 49 10.43 -1.67 -17.43
N ASN A 50 9.99 -2.81 -16.88
CA ASN A 50 8.72 -3.46 -17.23
C ASN A 50 7.58 -3.12 -16.25
N ILE A 51 7.83 -2.25 -15.26
CA ILE A 51 6.79 -1.75 -14.35
C ILE A 51 5.83 -0.84 -15.14
N HIS A 52 4.55 -1.11 -15.02
CA HIS A 52 3.47 -0.30 -15.58
C HIS A 52 3.18 0.92 -14.70
N TRP A 53 4.04 1.94 -14.79
CA TRP A 53 3.93 3.17 -14.01
C TRP A 53 2.63 3.91 -14.25
N GLU A 54 2.05 3.79 -15.44
CA GLU A 54 0.77 4.38 -15.83
C GLU A 54 -0.44 3.86 -15.03
N TYR A 55 -0.29 2.71 -14.37
CA TYR A 55 -1.31 2.12 -13.51
C TYR A 55 -1.04 2.31 -12.02
N LEU A 56 -0.06 3.12 -11.65
CA LEU A 56 0.34 3.36 -10.27
C LEU A 56 0.14 4.82 -9.89
N THR A 57 -0.30 5.05 -8.66
CA THR A 57 -0.34 6.38 -8.05
C THR A 57 0.76 6.56 -7.01
N HIS A 58 1.13 5.46 -6.33
CA HIS A 58 2.13 5.45 -5.26
C HIS A 58 3.02 4.21 -5.36
N ILE A 59 4.27 4.39 -4.92
CA ILE A 59 5.23 3.31 -4.68
C ILE A 59 5.64 3.34 -3.21
N ASN A 60 5.49 2.20 -2.51
CA ASN A 60 6.09 1.96 -1.21
C ASN A 60 7.39 1.19 -1.40
N VAL A 61 8.53 1.89 -1.32
CA VAL A 61 9.86 1.25 -1.44
C VAL A 61 10.13 0.43 -0.17
N SER A 62 10.27 -0.87 -0.29
CA SER A 62 10.42 -1.78 0.84
C SER A 62 11.84 -2.36 0.94
N PHE A 63 12.45 -2.45 2.12
CA PHE A 63 12.10 -1.82 3.40
C PHE A 63 13.32 -1.10 3.98
N ALA A 64 13.10 0.05 4.60
CA ALA A 64 14.00 0.53 5.63
C ALA A 64 13.63 -0.16 6.95
N HIS A 65 14.60 -0.79 7.62
CA HIS A 65 14.34 -1.60 8.79
C HIS A 65 14.62 -0.83 10.08
N VAL A 66 13.65 -0.85 11.00
CA VAL A 66 13.73 -0.17 12.29
C VAL A 66 14.52 -1.01 13.28
N LYS A 67 15.56 -0.44 13.89
CA LYS A 67 16.35 -1.03 14.98
C LYS A 67 15.82 -0.57 16.33
N SER A 68 16.12 -1.34 17.36
CA SER A 68 15.68 -1.12 18.75
C SER A 68 16.11 0.23 19.35
N ASP A 69 17.19 0.83 18.84
CA ASP A 69 17.70 2.15 19.25
C ASP A 69 17.03 3.34 18.51
N GLY A 70 16.06 3.07 17.66
CA GLY A 70 15.37 4.06 16.84
C GLY A 70 16.11 4.48 15.58
N THR A 71 17.25 3.86 15.24
CA THR A 71 17.93 4.08 13.95
C THR A 71 17.34 3.23 12.85
N LEU A 72 17.59 3.61 11.60
CA LEU A 72 17.16 2.86 10.41
C LEU A 72 18.33 2.09 9.79
N ASN A 73 18.10 0.82 9.48
CA ASN A 73 18.95 0.05 8.59
C ASN A 73 18.38 0.12 7.17
N THR A 74 19.13 0.72 6.26
CA THR A 74 18.73 0.95 4.86
C THR A 74 19.48 0.09 3.86
N ASP A 75 20.15 -0.98 4.30
CA ASP A 75 20.94 -1.88 3.43
C ASP A 75 20.10 -2.50 2.31
N LYS A 76 18.78 -2.66 2.57
CA LYS A 76 17.82 -3.18 1.58
C LYS A 76 17.23 -2.09 0.66
N VAL A 77 17.62 -0.84 0.87
CA VAL A 77 17.19 0.32 0.06
C VAL A 77 18.43 1.07 -0.43
N PRO A 78 19.24 0.49 -1.35
CA PRO A 78 20.44 1.14 -1.86
C PRO A 78 20.11 2.50 -2.49
N GLU A 79 20.92 3.52 -2.17
CA GLU A 79 20.69 4.91 -2.62
C GLU A 79 20.52 5.03 -4.14
N ASN A 80 21.33 4.29 -4.90
CA ASN A 80 21.26 4.31 -6.37
C ASN A 80 19.91 3.76 -6.88
N LYS A 81 19.36 2.72 -6.25
CA LYS A 81 18.05 2.16 -6.59
C LYS A 81 16.91 3.11 -6.19
N LEU A 82 17.00 3.68 -5.00
CA LEU A 82 16.02 4.67 -4.53
C LEU A 82 15.96 5.89 -5.46
N ARG A 83 17.12 6.39 -5.89
CA ARG A 83 17.22 7.48 -6.86
C ARG A 83 16.63 7.09 -8.22
N GLN A 84 16.88 5.87 -8.71
CA GLN A 84 16.30 5.35 -9.94
C GLN A 84 14.78 5.29 -9.88
N ILE A 85 14.23 4.76 -8.79
CA ILE A 85 12.77 4.69 -8.52
C ILE A 85 12.17 6.10 -8.54
N ARG A 86 12.73 7.04 -7.77
CA ARG A 86 12.25 8.42 -7.72
C ARG A 86 12.24 9.10 -9.08
N THR A 87 13.33 8.92 -9.84
CA THR A 87 13.44 9.54 -11.18
C THR A 87 12.32 9.04 -12.08
N LYS A 88 12.12 7.73 -12.09
CA LYS A 88 11.09 7.11 -12.94
C LYS A 88 9.66 7.44 -12.48
N ALA A 89 9.42 7.38 -11.18
CA ALA A 89 8.13 7.77 -10.59
C ALA A 89 7.74 9.22 -10.94
N LYS A 90 8.69 10.14 -10.84
CA LYS A 90 8.47 11.56 -11.22
C LYS A 90 8.06 11.75 -12.67
N GLU A 91 8.61 10.96 -13.60
CA GLU A 91 8.23 11.00 -15.03
C GLU A 91 6.75 10.66 -15.25
N HIS A 92 6.16 9.86 -14.34
CA HIS A 92 4.79 9.37 -14.41
C HIS A 92 3.84 10.00 -13.38
N GLY A 93 4.31 10.98 -12.59
CA GLY A 93 3.47 11.61 -11.54
C GLY A 93 3.17 10.70 -10.35
N VAL A 94 3.94 9.60 -10.17
CA VAL A 94 3.76 8.63 -9.09
C VAL A 94 4.49 9.10 -7.84
N LYS A 95 3.83 9.01 -6.69
CA LYS A 95 4.38 9.34 -5.37
C LYS A 95 5.28 8.22 -4.86
N VAL A 96 6.38 8.57 -4.17
CA VAL A 96 7.33 7.60 -3.64
C VAL A 96 7.44 7.72 -2.13
N LEU A 97 7.10 6.66 -1.41
CA LEU A 97 7.19 6.55 0.03
C LEU A 97 8.24 5.49 0.40
N ILE A 98 8.88 5.67 1.56
CA ILE A 98 9.69 4.62 2.17
C ILE A 98 8.84 3.79 3.12
N SER A 99 8.79 2.48 2.94
CA SER A 99 8.11 1.57 3.87
C SER A 99 9.07 1.09 4.95
N LEU A 100 8.58 1.08 6.18
CA LEU A 100 9.33 0.79 7.40
C LEU A 100 8.84 -0.52 8.00
N ASN A 101 9.75 -1.51 8.12
CA ASN A 101 9.48 -2.76 8.79
C ASN A 101 10.54 -3.04 9.88
N LYS A 102 10.38 -4.09 10.68
CA LYS A 102 11.34 -4.49 11.72
C LYS A 102 12.65 -4.97 11.10
N ASN A 103 13.78 -4.65 11.72
CA ASN A 103 15.10 -5.19 11.33
C ASN A 103 15.23 -6.67 11.77
N SER A 104 14.80 -6.96 13.00
CA SER A 104 14.60 -8.32 13.50
C SER A 104 13.40 -8.36 14.46
N ASN A 105 13.00 -9.56 14.88
CA ASN A 105 11.83 -9.75 15.73
C ASN A 105 11.96 -8.97 17.06
N GLY A 106 10.98 -8.11 17.36
CA GLY A 106 10.92 -7.27 18.56
C GLY A 106 11.69 -5.95 18.48
N GLU A 107 12.47 -5.68 17.43
CA GLU A 107 13.24 -4.44 17.36
C GLU A 107 12.38 -3.22 17.11
N PHE A 108 11.37 -3.31 16.24
CA PHE A 108 10.45 -2.20 16.02
C PHE A 108 9.63 -1.92 17.28
N ALA A 109 9.13 -2.98 17.95
CA ALA A 109 8.42 -2.85 19.22
C ALA A 109 9.28 -2.16 20.27
N ALA A 110 10.54 -2.59 20.46
CA ALA A 110 11.46 -1.97 21.40
C ALA A 110 11.73 -0.49 21.10
N ALA A 111 11.85 -0.13 19.82
CA ALA A 111 12.05 1.25 19.41
C ALA A 111 10.87 2.17 19.76
N ILE A 112 9.63 1.67 19.68
CA ILE A 112 8.43 2.48 19.96
C ILE A 112 7.95 2.40 21.41
N ASP A 113 8.32 1.36 22.16
CA ASP A 113 7.92 1.21 23.58
C ASP A 113 8.61 2.22 24.50
N ASN A 114 9.84 2.60 24.20
CA ASN A 114 10.58 3.60 24.96
C ASN A 114 10.40 5.01 24.32
N ALA A 115 10.15 6.02 25.15
CA ALA A 115 9.90 7.38 24.69
C ALA A 115 11.10 8.05 24.00
N GLU A 116 12.33 7.73 24.47
CA GLU A 116 13.57 8.30 23.92
C GLU A 116 13.87 7.69 22.54
N THR A 117 13.84 6.36 22.40
CA THR A 117 14.07 5.67 21.14
C THR A 117 12.94 5.93 20.14
N ARG A 118 11.69 6.07 20.60
CA ARG A 118 10.57 6.50 19.77
C ARG A 118 10.76 7.90 19.20
N SER A 119 11.21 8.86 20.01
CA SER A 119 11.51 10.22 19.54
C SER A 119 12.68 10.23 18.54
N ALA A 120 13.71 9.44 18.77
CA ALA A 120 14.81 9.26 17.83
C ALA A 120 14.33 8.66 16.51
N LEU A 121 13.49 7.61 16.56
CA LEU A 121 12.93 6.97 15.39
C LEU A 121 12.08 7.94 14.55
N VAL A 122 11.19 8.69 15.19
CA VAL A 122 10.37 9.73 14.52
C VAL A 122 11.26 10.71 13.76
N SER A 123 12.30 11.23 14.43
CA SER A 123 13.24 12.16 13.80
C SER A 123 13.99 11.52 12.64
N ASN A 124 14.44 10.28 12.79
CA ASN A 124 15.17 9.56 11.76
C ASN A 124 14.31 9.28 10.52
N ILE A 125 13.03 8.94 10.70
CA ILE A 125 12.08 8.71 9.58
C ILE A 125 11.87 10.01 8.78
N VAL A 126 11.53 11.10 9.48
CA VAL A 126 11.28 12.39 8.84
C VAL A 126 12.55 12.89 8.11
N ASN A 127 13.72 12.82 8.76
CA ASN A 127 14.98 13.24 8.17
C ASN A 127 15.36 12.38 6.95
N PHE A 128 15.16 11.05 7.01
CA PHE A 128 15.42 10.16 5.89
C PHE A 128 14.52 10.50 4.69
N THR A 129 13.23 10.70 4.94
CA THR A 129 12.25 11.08 3.93
C THR A 129 12.63 12.39 3.24
N GLN A 130 12.98 13.41 4.01
CA GLN A 130 13.40 14.72 3.49
C GLN A 130 14.71 14.65 2.71
N ALA A 131 15.74 14.02 3.31
CA ALA A 131 17.07 13.91 2.70
C ALA A 131 17.03 13.18 1.35
N ASN A 132 16.15 12.19 1.22
CA ASN A 132 15.95 11.45 -0.01
C ASN A 132 14.86 12.03 -0.91
N GLN A 133 14.26 13.19 -0.57
CA GLN A 133 13.21 13.87 -1.35
C GLN A 133 12.06 12.90 -1.70
N LEU A 134 11.59 12.13 -0.72
CA LEU A 134 10.44 11.23 -0.86
C LEU A 134 9.15 11.98 -0.53
N ASP A 135 8.04 11.52 -1.07
CA ASP A 135 6.72 12.11 -0.86
C ASP A 135 6.14 11.74 0.52
N GLY A 136 6.73 10.76 1.22
CA GLY A 136 6.26 10.33 2.53
C GLY A 136 6.87 9.01 2.99
N PHE A 137 6.18 8.37 3.92
CA PHE A 137 6.57 7.10 4.51
C PHE A 137 5.35 6.22 4.81
N ASP A 138 5.60 4.92 4.88
CA ASP A 138 4.62 3.87 5.14
C ASP A 138 5.05 3.05 6.35
N ILE A 139 4.13 2.73 7.25
CA ILE A 139 4.39 1.99 8.48
C ILE A 139 3.87 0.56 8.32
N ASP A 140 4.79 -0.37 8.09
CA ASP A 140 4.52 -1.80 8.02
C ASP A 140 4.97 -2.48 9.32
N TYR A 141 4.15 -2.32 10.39
CA TYR A 141 4.47 -2.83 11.72
C TYR A 141 4.02 -4.28 11.89
N GLU A 142 4.99 -5.20 11.85
CA GLU A 142 4.74 -6.64 11.91
C GLU A 142 5.35 -7.36 13.14
N ASP A 143 5.62 -6.63 14.22
CA ASP A 143 6.07 -7.24 15.47
C ASP A 143 4.91 -7.83 16.28
N TYR A 144 4.21 -8.77 15.69
CA TYR A 144 2.96 -9.35 16.23
C TYR A 144 3.10 -10.01 17.60
N ASN A 145 4.25 -10.56 17.92
CA ASN A 145 4.53 -11.18 19.22
C ASN A 145 4.84 -10.15 20.32
N HIS A 146 5.13 -8.90 19.96
CA HIS A 146 5.47 -7.79 20.86
C HIS A 146 4.47 -6.64 20.72
N TRP A 147 3.21 -6.97 20.41
CA TRP A 147 2.19 -5.98 20.13
C TRP A 147 1.81 -5.17 21.35
N ASN A 148 1.99 -3.85 21.28
CA ASN A 148 1.57 -2.89 22.28
C ASN A 148 0.80 -1.74 21.59
N THR A 149 -0.52 -1.80 21.65
CA THR A 149 -1.40 -0.83 21.00
C THR A 149 -1.12 0.61 21.46
N ASN A 150 -0.84 0.82 22.75
CA ASN A 150 -0.59 2.17 23.26
C ASN A 150 0.71 2.76 22.71
N SER A 151 1.78 1.98 22.67
CA SER A 151 3.06 2.42 22.09
C SER A 151 2.94 2.67 20.60
N LEU A 152 2.20 1.82 19.89
CA LEU A 152 1.97 1.96 18.46
C LEU A 152 1.18 3.24 18.13
N VAL A 153 0.11 3.53 18.88
CA VAL A 153 -0.66 4.77 18.72
C VAL A 153 0.17 5.99 19.07
N ALA A 154 0.91 5.96 20.19
CA ALA A 154 1.79 7.07 20.57
C ALA A 154 2.91 7.33 19.54
N PHE A 155 3.39 6.30 18.87
CA PHE A 155 4.34 6.43 17.76
C PHE A 155 3.68 7.06 16.53
N ALA A 156 2.49 6.60 16.14
CA ALA A 156 1.75 7.16 15.00
C ALA A 156 1.40 8.64 15.22
N GLU A 157 0.94 9.00 16.42
CA GLU A 157 0.65 10.39 16.80
C GLU A 157 1.89 11.27 16.70
N ALA A 158 3.00 10.86 17.34
CA ALA A 158 4.26 11.63 17.31
C ALA A 158 4.82 11.79 15.89
N LEU A 159 4.68 10.77 15.05
CA LEU A 159 5.14 10.81 13.67
C LEU A 159 4.24 11.72 12.80
N HIS A 160 2.93 11.66 13.02
CA HIS A 160 1.96 12.55 12.37
C HIS A 160 2.20 14.03 12.72
N GLU A 161 2.52 14.33 13.98
CA GLU A 161 2.86 15.69 14.43
C GLU A 161 4.20 16.20 13.88
N ALA A 162 5.18 15.31 13.69
CA ALA A 162 6.52 15.65 13.23
C ALA A 162 6.65 15.81 11.72
N LYS A 163 5.78 15.15 10.93
CA LYS A 163 5.84 15.24 9.47
C LYS A 163 5.44 16.63 8.98
N SER A 164 6.00 17.08 7.85
CA SER A 164 5.48 18.27 7.15
C SER A 164 4.10 17.98 6.52
N ALA A 165 3.33 19.04 6.30
CA ALA A 165 1.95 18.91 5.80
C ALA A 165 1.85 18.26 4.41
N ASP A 166 2.89 18.39 3.60
CA ASP A 166 3.01 17.82 2.25
C ASP A 166 3.47 16.37 2.22
N MET A 167 3.96 15.82 3.35
CA MET A 167 4.33 14.42 3.45
C MET A 167 3.11 13.52 3.65
N LEU A 168 3.04 12.47 2.87
CA LEU A 168 2.07 11.39 3.06
C LEU A 168 2.53 10.43 4.17
N MET A 169 1.57 9.92 4.91
CA MET A 169 1.76 8.91 5.93
C MET A 169 0.78 7.76 5.71
N THR A 170 1.27 6.58 5.36
CA THR A 170 0.44 5.39 5.14
C THR A 170 0.83 4.27 6.09
N CYS A 171 0.00 3.24 6.21
CA CYS A 171 0.34 2.06 6.99
C CYS A 171 -0.18 0.78 6.34
N ALA A 172 0.55 -0.33 6.54
CA ALA A 172 0.06 -1.68 6.29
C ALA A 172 -0.50 -2.28 7.58
N VAL A 173 -1.68 -2.88 7.50
CA VAL A 173 -2.44 -3.34 8.67
C VAL A 173 -3.11 -4.68 8.44
N ILE A 174 -3.45 -5.34 9.56
CA ILE A 174 -4.15 -6.63 9.59
C ILE A 174 -5.46 -6.54 10.38
N CYS A 175 -6.34 -7.53 10.23
CA CYS A 175 -7.66 -7.53 10.87
C CYS A 175 -7.76 -8.28 12.19
N TRP A 176 -6.68 -8.91 12.68
CA TRP A 176 -6.68 -9.73 13.89
C TRP A 176 -5.90 -9.12 15.07
N LYS A 177 -5.36 -7.91 14.90
CA LYS A 177 -4.74 -7.10 15.97
C LYS A 177 -5.64 -5.94 16.35
N ASP A 178 -5.39 -5.37 17.53
CA ASP A 178 -6.14 -4.23 18.01
C ASP A 178 -5.41 -2.94 17.67
N TYR A 179 -6.12 -2.07 16.96
CA TYR A 179 -5.78 -0.67 16.71
C TYR A 179 -6.85 0.16 17.42
N THR A 180 -6.63 1.41 17.71
CA THR A 180 -7.69 2.27 18.25
C THR A 180 -8.49 2.95 17.13
N THR A 181 -9.67 3.48 17.45
CA THR A 181 -10.43 4.31 16.51
C THR A 181 -9.68 5.58 16.11
N LYS A 182 -8.70 6.04 16.92
CA LYS A 182 -7.81 7.16 16.58
C LYS A 182 -6.79 6.82 15.50
N TRP A 183 -6.46 5.53 15.32
CA TRP A 183 -5.44 5.12 14.36
C TRP A 183 -5.66 5.73 12.97
N GLN A 184 -6.88 5.67 12.47
CA GLN A 184 -7.26 6.16 11.15
C GLN A 184 -7.12 7.70 10.99
N GLU A 185 -7.00 8.46 12.10
CA GLU A 185 -6.86 9.92 12.06
C GLU A 185 -5.45 10.33 11.60
N TYR A 186 -4.45 9.50 11.87
CA TYR A 186 -3.03 9.79 11.60
C TYR A 186 -2.60 9.49 10.16
N PHE A 187 -3.31 8.63 9.44
CA PHE A 187 -2.90 8.13 8.14
C PHE A 187 -3.73 8.68 6.99
N ASP A 188 -3.08 8.92 5.87
CA ASP A 188 -3.72 9.28 4.61
C ASP A 188 -4.36 8.04 3.96
N TYR A 189 -3.64 6.88 3.95
CA TYR A 189 -4.15 5.60 3.48
C TYR A 189 -3.81 4.48 4.46
N ILE A 190 -4.73 3.51 4.55
CA ILE A 190 -4.65 2.31 5.39
C ILE A 190 -4.68 1.10 4.47
N ASN A 191 -3.51 0.51 4.23
CA ASN A 191 -3.32 -0.62 3.35
C ASN A 191 -3.64 -1.92 4.10
N ILE A 192 -4.77 -2.55 3.81
CA ILE A 192 -5.20 -3.77 4.48
C ILE A 192 -4.52 -4.97 3.83
N MET A 193 -3.68 -5.69 4.57
CA MET A 193 -3.04 -6.94 4.15
C MET A 193 -4.06 -8.09 4.15
N SER A 194 -4.93 -8.11 3.15
CA SER A 194 -6.00 -9.11 3.01
C SER A 194 -5.53 -10.38 2.30
N TYR A 195 -4.49 -10.99 2.87
CA TYR A 195 -3.86 -12.22 2.40
C TYR A 195 -3.20 -12.99 3.56
N ASP A 196 -2.50 -14.08 3.26
CA ASP A 196 -1.78 -14.95 4.23
C ASP A 196 -2.67 -15.65 5.26
N ARG A 197 -3.95 -15.89 4.91
CA ARG A 197 -4.87 -16.65 5.77
C ARG A 197 -4.43 -18.08 5.97
N VAL A 198 -3.89 -18.71 4.93
CA VAL A 198 -3.33 -20.06 4.94
C VAL A 198 -1.97 -19.99 4.24
N MET A 199 -0.90 -20.05 5.01
CA MET A 199 0.47 -20.04 4.50
C MET A 199 0.91 -21.47 4.11
N GLY A 200 1.89 -21.59 3.21
CA GLY A 200 2.34 -22.86 2.66
C GLY A 200 3.01 -23.81 3.65
N ASN A 201 3.35 -23.34 4.86
CA ASN A 201 3.78 -24.18 5.99
C ASN A 201 2.62 -24.73 6.84
N SER A 202 1.37 -24.40 6.50
CA SER A 202 0.18 -25.02 7.10
C SER A 202 0.08 -26.49 6.74
N SER A 203 -0.42 -27.32 7.66
CA SER A 203 -0.67 -28.74 7.42
C SER A 203 -1.78 -29.01 6.40
N THR A 204 -2.66 -28.04 6.17
CA THR A 204 -3.80 -28.14 5.26
C THR A 204 -3.70 -27.08 4.16
N PRO A 205 -3.62 -27.51 2.88
CA PRO A 205 -3.68 -26.58 1.75
C PRO A 205 -4.98 -25.77 1.72
N GLY A 206 -4.89 -24.50 1.32
CA GLY A 206 -6.07 -23.65 1.22
C GLY A 206 -5.79 -22.27 0.62
N GLN A 207 -6.87 -21.57 0.28
CA GLN A 207 -6.78 -20.22 -0.28
C GLN A 207 -6.34 -19.21 0.80
N HIS A 208 -5.27 -18.48 0.51
CA HIS A 208 -4.70 -17.51 1.43
C HIS A 208 -5.32 -16.11 1.32
N ALA A 209 -6.02 -15.82 0.23
CA ALA A 209 -6.53 -14.49 -0.09
C ALA A 209 -7.85 -14.56 -0.86
N SER A 210 -8.89 -15.16 -0.25
CA SER A 210 -10.18 -15.27 -0.92
C SER A 210 -10.86 -13.91 -1.15
N TYR A 211 -11.79 -13.86 -2.13
CA TYR A 211 -12.63 -12.68 -2.32
C TYR A 211 -13.47 -12.35 -1.08
N ASN A 212 -14.00 -13.37 -0.41
CA ASN A 212 -14.83 -13.16 0.78
C ASN A 212 -14.02 -12.60 1.96
N ASP A 213 -12.78 -13.08 2.15
CA ASP A 213 -11.87 -12.50 3.15
C ASP A 213 -11.58 -11.03 2.85
N PHE A 214 -11.31 -10.70 1.58
CA PHE A 214 -11.08 -9.32 1.16
C PHE A 214 -12.26 -8.41 1.51
N VAL A 215 -13.49 -8.81 1.17
CA VAL A 215 -14.71 -8.06 1.50
C VAL A 215 -14.87 -7.89 3.02
N ASN A 216 -14.65 -8.96 3.78
CA ASN A 216 -14.78 -8.94 5.24
C ASN A 216 -13.74 -8.02 5.88
N ASP A 217 -12.50 -8.05 5.41
CA ASP A 217 -11.39 -7.24 5.93
C ASP A 217 -11.64 -5.74 5.69
N MET A 218 -12.07 -5.37 4.48
CA MET A 218 -12.42 -3.99 4.15
C MET A 218 -13.54 -3.46 5.08
N ASN A 219 -14.60 -4.25 5.26
CA ASN A 219 -15.72 -3.86 6.14
C ASN A 219 -15.36 -3.90 7.64
N TYR A 220 -14.41 -4.75 8.05
CA TYR A 220 -13.94 -4.79 9.43
C TYR A 220 -13.34 -3.46 9.87
N TRP A 221 -12.54 -2.81 9.02
CA TRP A 221 -11.93 -1.51 9.33
C TRP A 221 -12.95 -0.38 9.44
N ILE A 222 -14.05 -0.43 8.68
CA ILE A 222 -15.17 0.50 8.82
C ILE A 222 -15.88 0.28 10.16
N THR A 223 -16.23 -0.97 10.45
CA THR A 223 -17.13 -1.29 11.57
C THR A 223 -16.42 -1.21 12.92
N LYS A 224 -15.18 -1.69 13.01
CA LYS A 224 -14.41 -1.74 14.26
C LYS A 224 -13.66 -0.45 14.54
N PHE A 225 -12.98 0.10 13.55
CA PHE A 225 -12.09 1.25 13.74
C PHE A 225 -12.66 2.56 13.20
N GLN A 226 -13.87 2.54 12.63
CA GLN A 226 -14.56 3.72 12.08
C GLN A 226 -13.74 4.45 11.01
N ALA A 227 -12.90 3.71 10.29
CA ALA A 227 -12.07 4.28 9.24
C ALA A 227 -12.94 4.73 8.05
N PRO A 228 -12.75 5.95 7.53
CA PRO A 228 -13.43 6.40 6.32
C PRO A 228 -13.08 5.50 5.14
N LYS A 229 -14.08 5.15 4.33
CA LYS A 229 -13.86 4.30 3.14
C LYS A 229 -12.79 4.86 2.21
N SER A 230 -12.73 6.18 2.03
CA SER A 230 -11.74 6.85 1.19
C SER A 230 -10.28 6.64 1.63
N LYS A 231 -10.04 6.27 2.88
CA LYS A 231 -8.70 5.94 3.40
C LYS A 231 -8.37 4.45 3.32
N ILE A 232 -9.36 3.58 3.14
CA ILE A 232 -9.18 2.12 3.15
C ILE A 232 -8.73 1.64 1.78
N VAL A 233 -7.60 0.96 1.74
CA VAL A 233 -6.96 0.43 0.53
C VAL A 233 -6.82 -1.08 0.64
N GLY A 234 -7.38 -1.83 -0.30
CA GLY A 234 -7.45 -3.29 -0.25
C GLY A 234 -6.21 -3.97 -0.81
N GLY A 235 -5.61 -4.89 -0.05
CA GLY A 235 -4.41 -5.62 -0.43
C GLY A 235 -4.67 -6.72 -1.46
N LEU A 236 -3.87 -6.73 -2.51
CA LEU A 236 -3.87 -7.70 -3.60
C LEU A 236 -2.52 -8.43 -3.63
N PRO A 237 -2.49 -9.77 -3.40
CA PRO A 237 -1.27 -10.53 -3.53
C PRO A 237 -0.98 -10.87 -5.00
N PHE A 238 0.25 -10.60 -5.45
CA PHE A 238 0.76 -11.07 -6.74
C PHE A 238 1.59 -12.36 -6.58
N TYR A 239 1.21 -13.17 -5.60
CA TYR A 239 1.83 -14.44 -5.24
C TYR A 239 0.78 -15.43 -4.73
N GLY A 240 1.22 -16.64 -4.46
CA GLY A 240 0.41 -17.66 -3.83
C GLY A 240 1.24 -18.56 -2.93
N TYR A 241 0.62 -19.62 -2.44
CA TYR A 241 1.27 -20.68 -1.67
C TYR A 241 1.08 -22.04 -2.32
N SER A 242 2.13 -22.85 -2.30
CA SER A 242 2.14 -24.16 -2.90
C SER A 242 2.50 -25.27 -1.89
N TRP A 243 1.73 -26.33 -1.91
CA TRP A 243 1.99 -27.60 -1.22
C TRP A 243 2.48 -28.70 -2.17
N ASP A 244 2.63 -28.38 -3.46
CA ASP A 244 3.19 -29.30 -4.44
C ASP A 244 4.71 -29.41 -4.24
N ASN A 245 5.24 -30.65 -4.25
CA ASN A 245 6.65 -30.89 -3.92
C ASN A 245 7.62 -30.49 -5.04
N ASP A 246 7.15 -30.44 -6.28
CA ASP A 246 7.93 -30.14 -7.48
C ASP A 246 7.92 -28.64 -7.85
N VAL A 247 7.17 -27.82 -7.13
CA VAL A 247 7.14 -26.36 -7.29
C VAL A 247 8.32 -25.73 -6.58
N ASN A 248 9.06 -24.88 -7.28
CA ASN A 248 10.11 -24.05 -6.68
C ASN A 248 9.48 -22.89 -5.90
N LYS A 249 9.60 -22.91 -4.59
CA LYS A 249 8.98 -22.02 -3.61
C LYS A 249 9.95 -21.73 -2.47
N ASP A 250 9.68 -20.69 -1.71
CA ASP A 250 10.48 -20.38 -0.52
C ASP A 250 10.20 -21.34 0.66
N GLU A 251 10.87 -21.09 1.80
CA GLU A 251 10.76 -21.92 3.01
C GLU A 251 9.37 -21.95 3.66
N VAL A 252 8.56 -20.91 3.43
CA VAL A 252 7.17 -20.84 3.90
C VAL A 252 6.15 -21.28 2.83
N GLY A 253 6.63 -21.74 1.68
CA GLY A 253 5.81 -22.23 0.58
C GLY A 253 5.28 -21.15 -0.36
N ALA A 254 5.73 -19.90 -0.24
CA ALA A 254 5.32 -18.84 -1.12
C ALA A 254 5.96 -18.95 -2.52
N ILE A 255 5.18 -18.62 -3.53
CA ILE A 255 5.60 -18.62 -4.93
C ILE A 255 5.01 -17.40 -5.65
N ARG A 256 5.86 -16.66 -6.37
CA ARG A 256 5.47 -15.51 -7.19
C ARG A 256 4.48 -15.92 -8.28
N PHE A 257 3.59 -15.01 -8.70
CA PHE A 257 2.65 -15.30 -9.79
C PHE A 257 3.36 -15.71 -11.09
N ASN A 258 4.44 -14.99 -11.48
CA ASN A 258 5.27 -15.39 -12.62
C ASN A 258 5.88 -16.80 -12.47
N GLY A 259 6.22 -17.19 -11.25
CA GLY A 259 6.71 -18.54 -10.93
C GLY A 259 5.64 -19.62 -11.12
N ILE A 260 4.39 -19.33 -10.72
CA ILE A 260 3.23 -20.21 -10.93
C ILE A 260 3.02 -20.44 -12.44
N LEU A 261 2.96 -19.35 -13.21
CA LEU A 261 2.80 -19.42 -14.66
C LEU A 261 3.95 -20.17 -15.32
N THR A 262 5.19 -19.93 -14.89
CA THR A 262 6.38 -20.60 -15.43
C THR A 262 6.38 -22.09 -15.11
N HIS A 263 5.96 -22.49 -13.89
CA HIS A 263 5.94 -23.89 -13.48
C HIS A 263 4.89 -24.69 -14.25
N PHE A 264 3.62 -24.29 -14.11
CA PHE A 264 2.49 -25.03 -14.67
C PHE A 264 2.32 -24.84 -16.18
N GLY A 265 2.74 -23.71 -16.74
CA GLY A 265 2.69 -23.41 -18.18
C GLY A 265 3.58 -24.31 -19.04
N LYS A 266 4.46 -25.13 -18.43
CA LYS A 266 5.19 -26.19 -19.13
C LYS A 266 4.29 -27.34 -19.61
N THR A 267 3.13 -27.50 -18.98
CA THR A 267 2.25 -28.64 -19.19
C THR A 267 0.83 -28.24 -19.57
N TYR A 268 0.38 -27.07 -19.11
CA TYR A 268 -1.00 -26.60 -19.25
C TYR A 268 -1.08 -25.25 -19.97
N ASP A 269 -2.26 -24.86 -20.43
CA ASP A 269 -2.48 -23.54 -21.02
C ASP A 269 -2.23 -22.44 -19.98
N ILE A 270 -1.31 -21.57 -20.29
CA ILE A 270 -0.89 -20.49 -19.39
C ILE A 270 -2.01 -19.49 -19.09
N LYS A 271 -2.98 -19.32 -20.00
CA LYS A 271 -4.14 -18.44 -19.79
C LYS A 271 -5.13 -19.06 -18.80
N GLU A 272 -5.33 -20.39 -18.88
CA GLU A 272 -6.15 -21.10 -17.91
C GLU A 272 -5.55 -20.97 -16.50
N ILE A 273 -4.21 -21.07 -16.37
CA ILE A 273 -3.52 -20.89 -15.10
C ILE A 273 -3.70 -19.43 -14.62
N ALA A 274 -3.49 -18.45 -15.50
CA ALA A 274 -3.61 -17.03 -15.14
C ALA A 274 -5.03 -16.63 -14.71
N ASP A 275 -6.05 -17.38 -15.14
CA ASP A 275 -7.45 -17.10 -14.81
C ASP A 275 -8.00 -17.96 -13.66
N ALA A 276 -7.22 -18.90 -13.15
CA ALA A 276 -7.58 -19.74 -12.01
C ALA A 276 -7.12 -19.12 -10.68
N ASP A 277 -7.76 -19.55 -9.59
CA ASP A 277 -7.32 -19.23 -8.21
C ASP A 277 -6.59 -20.43 -7.55
N GLN A 278 -6.48 -21.52 -8.28
CA GLN A 278 -5.81 -22.73 -7.83
C GLN A 278 -5.34 -23.54 -9.04
N PHE A 279 -4.10 -24.09 -8.94
CA PHE A 279 -3.60 -25.10 -9.85
C PHE A 279 -2.80 -26.14 -9.05
N GLY A 280 -3.13 -27.46 -9.22
CA GLY A 280 -2.62 -28.47 -8.31
C GLY A 280 -2.98 -28.17 -6.85
N LYS A 281 -1.98 -28.15 -5.96
CA LYS A 281 -2.11 -27.69 -4.57
C LYS A 281 -1.49 -26.30 -4.37
N THR A 282 -1.46 -25.49 -5.42
CA THR A 282 -0.99 -24.10 -5.40
C THR A 282 -2.20 -23.17 -5.45
N TYR A 283 -2.35 -22.30 -4.46
CA TYR A 283 -3.46 -21.37 -4.30
C TYR A 283 -2.96 -19.94 -4.43
N TYR A 284 -3.66 -19.12 -5.21
CA TYR A 284 -3.30 -17.73 -5.54
C TYR A 284 -4.55 -16.95 -5.94
N ASN A 285 -4.40 -15.74 -6.45
CA ASN A 285 -5.48 -15.02 -7.11
C ASN A 285 -5.17 -14.85 -8.61
N GLY A 286 -6.01 -15.42 -9.45
CA GLY A 286 -5.98 -15.18 -10.89
C GLY A 286 -6.62 -13.86 -11.30
N ARG A 287 -6.52 -13.55 -12.59
CA ARG A 287 -7.03 -12.29 -13.17
C ARG A 287 -8.51 -12.02 -12.86
N PRO A 288 -9.45 -12.99 -12.93
CA PRO A 288 -10.85 -12.74 -12.60
C PRO A 288 -11.07 -12.36 -11.13
N THR A 289 -10.35 -12.96 -10.18
CA THR A 289 -10.46 -12.63 -8.76
C THR A 289 -9.86 -11.28 -8.46
N ILE A 290 -8.71 -10.92 -9.05
CA ILE A 290 -8.15 -9.57 -8.96
C ILE A 290 -9.15 -8.54 -9.49
N ARG A 291 -9.73 -8.77 -10.68
CA ARG A 291 -10.77 -7.89 -11.26
C ARG A 291 -11.96 -7.71 -10.32
N LYS A 292 -12.44 -8.81 -9.74
CA LYS A 292 -13.58 -8.78 -8.81
C LYS A 292 -13.31 -7.99 -7.54
N LYS A 293 -12.08 -8.09 -6.99
CA LYS A 293 -11.64 -7.29 -5.84
C LYS A 293 -11.55 -5.82 -6.17
N CYS A 294 -10.95 -5.47 -7.32
CA CYS A 294 -10.90 -4.09 -7.81
C CYS A 294 -12.31 -3.51 -8.03
N GLN A 295 -13.21 -4.28 -8.65
CA GLN A 295 -14.59 -3.84 -8.88
C GLN A 295 -15.32 -3.59 -7.55
N TYR A 296 -15.10 -4.43 -6.53
CA TYR A 296 -15.66 -4.20 -5.19
C TYR A 296 -15.20 -2.87 -4.58
N VAL A 297 -13.92 -2.50 -4.77
CA VAL A 297 -13.38 -1.20 -4.33
C VAL A 297 -14.11 -0.05 -5.02
N MET A 298 -14.31 -0.14 -6.33
CA MET A 298 -15.01 0.88 -7.13
C MET A 298 -16.49 1.00 -6.72
N ASP A 299 -17.20 -0.13 -6.69
CA ASP A 299 -18.65 -0.18 -6.40
C ASP A 299 -19.01 0.29 -4.99
N ASN A 300 -18.07 0.23 -4.05
CA ASN A 300 -18.28 0.60 -2.64
C ASN A 300 -17.56 1.87 -2.21
N ASP A 301 -16.93 2.58 -3.15
CA ASP A 301 -16.24 3.84 -2.92
C ASP A 301 -15.10 3.78 -1.89
N PHE A 302 -14.32 2.69 -1.89
CA PHE A 302 -13.09 2.59 -1.09
C PHE A 302 -11.95 3.40 -1.70
N GLY A 303 -10.90 3.69 -0.92
CA GLY A 303 -9.78 4.54 -1.32
C GLY A 303 -8.96 4.00 -2.49
N GLY A 304 -8.85 2.67 -2.62
CA GLY A 304 -8.07 2.07 -3.70
C GLY A 304 -7.60 0.65 -3.40
N VAL A 305 -6.52 0.25 -4.06
CA VAL A 305 -5.89 -1.05 -3.89
C VAL A 305 -4.38 -0.94 -3.64
N MET A 306 -3.83 -1.91 -2.92
CA MET A 306 -2.41 -2.06 -2.66
C MET A 306 -1.93 -3.41 -3.19
N ILE A 307 -0.72 -3.47 -3.75
CA ILE A 307 -0.15 -4.65 -4.40
C ILE A 307 1.10 -5.12 -3.64
N TRP A 308 1.11 -6.35 -3.16
CA TRP A 308 2.28 -7.05 -2.68
C TRP A 308 2.67 -8.15 -3.67
N GLN A 309 3.75 -8.08 -4.43
CA GLN A 309 4.59 -6.92 -4.75
C GLN A 309 4.85 -6.89 -6.27
N LEU A 310 5.28 -5.77 -6.82
CA LEU A 310 5.29 -5.51 -8.26
C LEU A 310 6.15 -6.47 -9.10
N PHE A 311 7.28 -6.98 -8.57
CA PHE A 311 8.16 -7.92 -9.29
C PHE A 311 7.66 -9.38 -9.27
N GLN A 312 6.48 -9.64 -8.69
CA GLN A 312 5.88 -10.97 -8.67
C GLN A 312 4.89 -11.20 -9.80
N ASP A 313 4.55 -10.16 -10.57
CA ASP A 313 3.59 -10.21 -11.67
C ASP A 313 4.09 -11.06 -12.84
N ALA A 314 3.19 -11.41 -13.76
CA ALA A 314 3.50 -12.16 -14.97
C ALA A 314 4.59 -11.49 -15.82
N TYR A 315 5.45 -12.29 -16.46
CA TYR A 315 6.39 -11.77 -17.45
C TYR A 315 5.69 -11.47 -18.78
N GLN A 316 4.67 -12.26 -19.13
CA GLN A 316 3.90 -12.09 -20.35
C GLN A 316 2.92 -10.93 -20.19
N GLU A 317 3.01 -9.98 -21.10
CA GLU A 317 2.27 -8.71 -21.06
C GLU A 317 0.75 -8.88 -20.96
N GLU A 318 0.18 -9.84 -21.71
CA GLU A 318 -1.25 -10.12 -21.74
C GLU A 318 -1.79 -10.85 -20.50
N LEU A 319 -0.89 -11.33 -19.62
CA LEU A 319 -1.26 -12.08 -18.41
C LEU A 319 -1.07 -11.27 -17.12
N LYS A 320 -0.52 -10.05 -17.21
CA LYS A 320 -0.19 -9.22 -16.06
C LYS A 320 -1.42 -8.85 -15.23
N LEU A 321 -1.30 -9.05 -13.92
CA LEU A 321 -2.32 -8.67 -12.94
C LEU A 321 -2.44 -7.14 -12.80
N ILE A 322 -1.33 -6.41 -12.90
CA ILE A 322 -1.34 -4.93 -12.83
C ILE A 322 -2.20 -4.30 -13.94
N LYS A 323 -2.26 -4.90 -15.12
CA LYS A 323 -3.15 -4.43 -16.20
C LYS A 323 -4.61 -4.58 -15.84
N VAL A 324 -4.97 -5.69 -15.19
CA VAL A 324 -6.33 -5.91 -14.68
C VAL A 324 -6.69 -4.86 -13.64
N VAL A 325 -5.75 -4.51 -12.76
CA VAL A 325 -5.92 -3.42 -11.78
C VAL A 325 -6.13 -2.09 -12.49
N GLY A 326 -5.25 -1.74 -13.43
CA GLY A 326 -5.34 -0.48 -14.20
C GLY A 326 -6.65 -0.35 -14.98
N GLU A 327 -7.05 -1.43 -15.67
CA GLU A 327 -8.33 -1.48 -16.41
C GLU A 327 -9.58 -1.25 -15.56
N VAL A 328 -9.53 -1.49 -14.25
CA VAL A 328 -10.70 -1.33 -13.37
C VAL A 328 -10.59 -0.06 -12.53
N ILE A 329 -9.42 0.22 -11.97
CA ILE A 329 -9.26 1.31 -10.99
C ILE A 329 -8.95 2.65 -11.66
N MET A 330 -8.21 2.64 -12.79
CA MET A 330 -7.73 3.86 -13.46
C MET A 330 -8.61 4.26 -14.66
N GLN A 331 -9.84 3.73 -14.76
CA GLN A 331 -10.80 4.19 -15.77
C GLN A 331 -11.23 5.63 -15.43
N GLU A 332 -11.05 6.55 -16.39
CA GLU A 332 -11.58 7.91 -16.36
C GLU A 332 -13.11 7.94 -16.45
#